data_e77bb4602094aca760475dfa9549b494
#
_entry.id   e77bb4602094aca760475dfa9549b494
#
_cell.length_a   1.000
_cell.length_b   1.000
_cell.length_c   1.000
_cell.angle_alpha   90.00
_cell.angle_beta   90.00
_cell.angle_gamma   90.00
#
_symmetry.space_group_name_H-M   'P 1'
#
loop_
_entity.id
_entity.type
_entity.pdbx_description
1 polymer ?
#
loop_
_entity_poly.entity_id
_entity_poly.type
_entity_poly.pdbx_seq_one_letter_code
_entity_poly.pdbx_strand_id
1 'polypeptide(L)'
;GTKTGQGMKRGEQWPVPSTIAGVGIGLRTPHIPEVLDTTPAIPWFELLADNWLAAGGLSLDYLHAVSERYPLTLHGVGLSLGGTDPLDLGYLANIKWLKERCGAVWYSEHLCFSQFRRHHYHDLCPLPFTHEALRHVIERIRKVQDFLGEQILIENVSSYLRYRVSQFGEGEFLARVAEGADCLLLVDLNNLYVNQINHGQDARRVIDCLPAQRVREIHLAGYQEKAGFLLDAHNHPVAEPVWWLYNYALRRWGQVATLIEWD
;
A
#
# COMPACT_ATOMS: atom_id res chain seq x y z
N GLY A 1 -32.01 1.45 14.45
CA GLY A 1 -31.50 0.15 14.73
C GLY A 1 -30.16 0.01 14.03
N THR A 2 -29.09 0.21 14.77
CA THR A 2 -27.70 0.01 14.34
C THR A 2 -27.49 -1.48 14.10
N LYS A 3 -27.30 -1.87 12.84
CA LYS A 3 -26.76 -3.19 12.52
C LYS A 3 -25.28 -3.19 12.93
N THR A 4 -25.01 -3.76 14.08
CA THR A 4 -23.66 -4.17 14.48
C THR A 4 -23.11 -5.11 13.40
N GLY A 5 -21.98 -4.76 12.81
CA GLY A 5 -21.31 -5.59 11.83
C GLY A 5 -21.08 -7.00 12.40
N GLN A 6 -21.74 -7.98 11.82
CA GLN A 6 -21.44 -9.38 12.09
C GLN A 6 -20.11 -9.67 11.39
N GLY A 7 -19.07 -9.96 12.16
CA GLY A 7 -17.80 -10.48 11.63
C GLY A 7 -18.07 -11.71 10.76
N MET A 8 -17.35 -11.82 9.64
CA MET A 8 -17.49 -12.95 8.72
C MET A 8 -17.27 -14.29 9.45
N LYS A 9 -18.14 -15.24 9.20
CA LYS A 9 -17.99 -16.59 9.74
C LYS A 9 -16.80 -17.30 9.07
N ARG A 10 -16.11 -18.17 9.81
CA ARG A 10 -15.05 -19.01 9.25
C ARG A 10 -15.56 -19.75 8.00
N GLY A 11 -14.96 -19.45 6.84
CA GLY A 11 -15.32 -20.04 5.55
C GLY A 11 -16.00 -19.11 4.54
N GLU A 12 -16.39 -17.91 4.93
CA GLU A 12 -16.86 -16.90 3.98
C GLU A 12 -15.65 -16.22 3.31
N GLN A 13 -15.68 -16.14 1.97
CA GLN A 13 -14.66 -15.42 1.23
C GLN A 13 -14.96 -13.92 1.23
N TRP A 14 -13.91 -13.10 1.36
CA TRP A 14 -14.02 -11.67 1.21
C TRP A 14 -14.51 -11.29 -0.20
N PRO A 15 -15.33 -10.23 -0.32
CA PRO A 15 -15.60 -9.68 -1.65
C PRO A 15 -14.28 -9.34 -2.35
N VAL A 16 -14.10 -9.85 -3.55
CA VAL A 16 -12.93 -9.52 -4.37
C VAL A 16 -13.13 -8.10 -4.90
N PRO A 17 -12.17 -7.18 -4.67
CA PRO A 17 -12.27 -5.83 -5.20
C PRO A 17 -12.37 -5.82 -6.72
N SER A 18 -13.09 -4.82 -7.26
CA SER A 18 -13.10 -4.56 -8.70
C SER A 18 -11.68 -4.36 -9.21
N THR A 19 -11.41 -4.76 -10.44
CA THR A 19 -10.10 -4.58 -11.05
C THR A 19 -10.03 -3.25 -11.79
N ILE A 20 -8.88 -2.59 -11.68
CA ILE A 20 -8.47 -1.48 -12.54
C ILE A 20 -7.25 -1.93 -13.35
N ALA A 21 -6.98 -1.26 -14.46
CA ALA A 21 -5.89 -1.63 -15.36
C ALA A 21 -5.13 -0.39 -15.84
N GLY A 22 -3.94 -0.64 -16.36
CA GLY A 22 -3.08 0.40 -16.93
C GLY A 22 -2.27 1.15 -15.89
N VAL A 23 -1.67 2.25 -16.32
CA VAL A 23 -0.77 3.09 -15.54
C VAL A 23 -1.51 4.31 -15.02
N GLY A 24 -1.67 4.36 -13.70
CA GLY A 24 -2.22 5.50 -12.98
C GLY A 24 -1.13 6.38 -12.36
N ILE A 25 -1.55 7.48 -11.80
CA ILE A 25 -0.70 8.40 -11.04
C ILE A 25 -1.39 8.83 -9.75
N GLY A 26 -0.60 9.30 -8.79
CA GLY A 26 -1.13 9.93 -7.59
C GLY A 26 -1.82 11.25 -7.93
N LEU A 27 -3.01 11.47 -7.38
CA LEU A 27 -3.70 12.74 -7.54
C LEU A 27 -3.41 13.64 -6.35
N ARG A 28 -2.64 14.69 -6.61
CA ARG A 28 -2.30 15.70 -5.61
C ARG A 28 -3.27 16.85 -5.66
N THR A 29 -3.52 17.44 -4.51
CA THR A 29 -4.43 18.58 -4.32
C THR A 29 -4.22 19.72 -5.31
N PRO A 30 -2.99 20.20 -5.55
CA PRO A 30 -2.78 21.33 -6.46
C PRO A 30 -3.19 21.06 -7.91
N HIS A 31 -3.23 19.78 -8.31
CA HIS A 31 -3.51 19.35 -9.68
C HIS A 31 -4.98 18.99 -9.92
N ILE A 32 -5.81 18.94 -8.89
CA ILE A 32 -7.22 18.56 -9.04
C ILE A 32 -7.97 19.50 -9.99
N PRO A 33 -7.87 20.84 -9.89
CA PRO A 33 -8.53 21.73 -10.82
C PRO A 33 -8.10 21.50 -12.27
N GLU A 34 -6.81 21.33 -12.52
CA GLU A 34 -6.27 21.04 -13.86
C GLU A 34 -6.81 19.71 -14.42
N VAL A 35 -6.84 18.66 -13.60
CA VAL A 35 -7.37 17.35 -14.00
C VAL A 35 -8.86 17.46 -14.36
N LEU A 36 -9.63 18.21 -13.59
CA LEU A 36 -11.05 18.40 -13.85
C LEU A 36 -11.31 19.24 -15.12
N ASP A 37 -10.46 20.24 -15.39
CA ASP A 37 -10.58 21.10 -16.55
C ASP A 37 -10.11 20.42 -17.83
N THR A 38 -8.98 19.72 -17.79
CA THR A 38 -8.36 19.12 -18.98
C THR A 38 -8.81 17.70 -19.26
N THR A 39 -9.37 17.02 -18.28
CA THR A 39 -9.79 15.61 -18.34
C THR A 39 -8.77 14.72 -19.05
N PRO A 40 -7.53 14.62 -18.53
CA PRO A 40 -6.48 13.83 -19.17
C PRO A 40 -6.87 12.35 -19.28
N ALA A 41 -6.37 11.67 -20.31
CA ALA A 41 -6.62 10.27 -20.58
C ALA A 41 -5.78 9.36 -19.66
N ILE A 42 -5.93 9.50 -18.35
CA ILE A 42 -5.27 8.69 -17.33
C ILE A 42 -6.28 7.62 -16.88
N PRO A 43 -5.90 6.32 -16.87
CA PRO A 43 -6.85 5.25 -16.56
C PRO A 43 -7.43 5.30 -15.15
N TRP A 44 -6.64 5.78 -14.17
CA TRP A 44 -7.05 5.83 -12.76
C TRP A 44 -6.09 6.70 -11.94
N PHE A 45 -6.57 7.16 -10.80
CA PHE A 45 -5.78 7.93 -9.84
C PHE A 45 -5.77 7.27 -8.47
N GLU A 46 -4.65 7.47 -7.75
CA GLU A 46 -4.55 7.12 -6.34
C GLU A 46 -4.62 8.35 -5.47
N LEU A 47 -5.43 8.28 -4.42
CA LEU A 47 -5.56 9.33 -3.42
C LEU A 47 -4.80 8.91 -2.15
N LEU A 48 -4.01 9.83 -1.60
CA LEU A 48 -3.46 9.66 -0.27
C LEU A 48 -4.55 10.00 0.75
N ALA A 49 -5.08 8.98 1.40
CA ALA A 49 -6.24 9.10 2.29
C ALA A 49 -6.05 10.16 3.40
N ASP A 50 -4.86 10.21 3.96
CA ASP A 50 -4.54 11.12 5.06
C ASP A 50 -4.71 12.61 4.70
N ASN A 51 -4.53 12.97 3.43
CA ASN A 51 -4.75 14.35 2.95
C ASN A 51 -6.24 14.78 3.01
N TRP A 52 -7.16 13.82 2.98
CA TRP A 52 -8.61 14.07 3.01
C TRP A 52 -9.19 13.95 4.42
N LEU A 53 -8.46 13.27 5.31
CA LEU A 53 -8.88 13.02 6.69
C LEU A 53 -8.31 14.04 7.69
N ALA A 54 -7.33 14.85 7.27
CA ALA A 54 -6.74 15.87 8.13
C ALA A 54 -7.75 17.00 8.44
N ALA A 55 -7.61 17.61 9.61
CA ALA A 55 -8.36 18.80 9.97
C ALA A 55 -8.13 19.93 8.95
N GLY A 56 -9.19 20.47 8.36
CA GLY A 56 -9.09 21.42 7.24
C GLY A 56 -8.85 20.75 5.89
N GLY A 57 -9.08 19.45 5.78
CA GLY A 57 -8.90 18.66 4.57
C GLY A 57 -9.67 19.19 3.35
N LEU A 58 -9.37 18.57 2.22
CA LEU A 58 -9.88 18.99 0.92
C LEU A 58 -11.40 18.95 0.80
N SER A 59 -11.92 19.79 -0.07
CA SER A 59 -13.35 19.83 -0.36
C SER A 59 -13.87 18.49 -0.89
N LEU A 60 -14.93 17.99 -0.29
CA LEU A 60 -15.63 16.80 -0.76
C LEU A 60 -16.23 16.99 -2.17
N ASP A 61 -16.46 18.23 -2.60
CA ASP A 61 -16.94 18.53 -3.94
C ASP A 61 -15.90 18.15 -4.99
N TYR A 62 -14.62 18.40 -4.71
CA TYR A 62 -13.51 17.94 -5.58
C TYR A 62 -13.43 16.43 -5.64
N LEU A 63 -13.56 15.76 -4.48
CA LEU A 63 -13.54 14.31 -4.39
C LEU A 63 -14.66 13.69 -5.23
N HIS A 64 -15.86 14.22 -5.09
CA HIS A 64 -17.02 13.77 -5.85
C HIS A 64 -16.82 13.99 -7.36
N ALA A 65 -16.38 15.18 -7.77
CA ALA A 65 -16.15 15.51 -9.18
C ALA A 65 -15.09 14.59 -9.84
N VAL A 66 -14.03 14.24 -9.11
CA VAL A 66 -13.00 13.32 -9.61
C VAL A 66 -13.55 11.89 -9.66
N SER A 67 -14.27 11.45 -8.64
CA SER A 67 -14.81 10.10 -8.56
C SER A 67 -15.84 9.77 -9.64
N GLU A 68 -16.56 10.78 -10.13
CA GLU A 68 -17.49 10.63 -11.26
C GLU A 68 -16.79 10.39 -12.61
N ARG A 69 -15.52 10.78 -12.73
CA ARG A 69 -14.78 10.76 -13.99
C ARG A 69 -13.71 9.67 -14.07
N TYR A 70 -13.15 9.28 -12.93
CA TYR A 70 -12.01 8.36 -12.86
C TYR A 70 -12.20 7.30 -11.81
N PRO A 71 -11.78 6.05 -12.09
CA PRO A 71 -11.56 5.05 -11.07
C PRO A 71 -10.49 5.53 -10.07
N LEU A 72 -10.72 5.30 -8.79
CA LEU A 72 -9.84 5.74 -7.70
C LEU A 72 -9.41 4.58 -6.84
N THR A 73 -8.21 4.69 -6.27
CA THR A 73 -7.72 3.88 -5.16
C THR A 73 -7.43 4.77 -3.96
N LEU A 74 -7.45 4.22 -2.75
CA LEU A 74 -7.00 4.89 -1.54
C LEU A 74 -5.72 4.25 -1.02
N HIS A 75 -4.78 5.10 -0.64
CA HIS A 75 -3.52 4.70 -0.06
C HIS A 75 -3.31 5.42 1.28
N GLY A 76 -3.03 4.66 2.34
CA GLY A 76 -2.87 5.18 3.68
C GLY A 76 -1.45 5.00 4.21
N VAL A 77 -1.07 5.85 5.15
CA VAL A 77 0.23 5.81 5.85
C VAL A 77 0.07 5.78 7.38
N GLY A 78 -1.12 6.05 7.89
CA GLY A 78 -1.35 6.32 9.32
C GLY A 78 -1.71 5.13 10.19
N LEU A 79 -1.99 3.96 9.62
CA LEU A 79 -2.56 2.84 10.39
C LEU A 79 -1.55 2.11 11.28
N SER A 80 -0.26 2.13 10.94
CA SER A 80 0.79 1.42 11.69
C SER A 80 0.45 -0.06 11.93
N LEU A 81 0.25 -0.82 10.86
CA LEU A 81 -0.16 -2.23 10.91
C LEU A 81 0.78 -3.12 11.73
N GLY A 82 2.07 -2.84 11.69
CA GLY A 82 3.08 -3.57 12.44
C GLY A 82 3.29 -3.07 13.87
N GLY A 83 2.60 -2.02 14.28
CA GLY A 83 2.71 -1.44 15.61
C GLY A 83 2.14 -2.33 16.70
N THR A 84 2.50 -2.04 17.95
CA THR A 84 1.99 -2.75 19.13
C THR A 84 0.85 -2.03 19.84
N ASP A 85 0.63 -0.76 19.51
CA ASP A 85 -0.52 -0.02 20.03
C ASP A 85 -1.83 -0.58 19.45
N PRO A 86 -2.97 -0.45 20.15
CA PRO A 86 -4.26 -0.84 19.60
C PRO A 86 -4.53 -0.18 18.24
N LEU A 87 -5.20 -0.89 17.34
CA LEU A 87 -5.64 -0.31 16.05
C LEU A 87 -6.51 0.92 16.30
N ASP A 88 -6.24 1.98 15.56
CA ASP A 88 -7.05 3.20 15.58
C ASP A 88 -8.36 2.98 14.81
N LEU A 89 -9.41 2.61 15.53
CA LEU A 89 -10.73 2.37 14.95
C LEU A 89 -11.37 3.65 14.42
N GLY A 90 -11.03 4.81 14.98
CA GLY A 90 -11.47 6.12 14.47
C GLY A 90 -10.87 6.40 13.08
N TYR A 91 -9.59 6.13 12.92
CA TYR A 91 -8.92 6.20 11.61
C TYR A 91 -9.58 5.26 10.60
N LEU A 92 -9.82 4.00 10.97
CA LEU A 92 -10.47 3.03 10.09
C LEU A 92 -11.91 3.41 9.73
N ALA A 93 -12.66 3.98 10.65
CA ALA A 93 -14.01 4.50 10.37
C ALA A 93 -13.96 5.63 9.34
N ASN A 94 -12.97 6.52 9.44
CA ASN A 94 -12.74 7.59 8.48
C ASN A 94 -12.31 7.06 7.10
N ILE A 95 -11.44 6.04 7.05
CA ILE A 95 -11.07 5.35 5.80
C ILE A 95 -12.30 4.74 5.14
N LYS A 96 -13.12 4.02 5.91
CA LYS A 96 -14.34 3.41 5.40
C LYS A 96 -15.29 4.45 4.82
N TRP A 97 -15.52 5.52 5.55
CA TRP A 97 -16.35 6.63 5.12
C TRP A 97 -15.82 7.28 3.83
N LEU A 98 -14.51 7.56 3.76
CA LEU A 98 -13.87 8.16 2.59
C LEU A 98 -14.00 7.24 1.37
N LYS A 99 -13.73 5.94 1.56
CA LYS A 99 -13.83 4.94 0.49
C LYS A 99 -15.24 4.85 -0.08
N GLU A 100 -16.24 4.84 0.77
CA GLU A 100 -17.66 4.83 0.35
C GLU A 100 -18.01 6.11 -0.42
N ARG A 101 -17.47 7.26 -0.02
CA ARG A 101 -17.72 8.54 -0.68
C ARG A 101 -17.09 8.67 -2.05
N CYS A 102 -15.88 8.17 -2.24
CA CYS A 102 -15.18 8.29 -3.52
C CYS A 102 -15.32 7.05 -4.42
N GLY A 103 -15.96 5.99 -3.95
CA GLY A 103 -16.10 4.76 -4.69
C GLY A 103 -14.76 4.08 -5.01
N ALA A 104 -13.73 4.30 -4.18
CA ALA A 104 -12.42 3.71 -4.42
C ALA A 104 -12.50 2.18 -4.48
N VAL A 105 -11.79 1.60 -5.46
CA VAL A 105 -11.85 0.14 -5.71
C VAL A 105 -11.19 -0.66 -4.62
N TRP A 106 -10.10 -0.15 -4.01
CA TRP A 106 -9.46 -0.75 -2.85
C TRP A 106 -8.76 0.29 -1.98
N TYR A 107 -8.41 -0.14 -0.79
CA TYR A 107 -7.56 0.55 0.15
C TYR A 107 -6.26 -0.22 0.35
N SER A 108 -5.15 0.48 0.34
CA SER A 108 -3.82 -0.06 0.60
C SER A 108 -3.15 0.63 1.78
N GLU A 109 -2.30 -0.11 2.49
CA GLU A 109 -1.58 0.39 3.65
C GLU A 109 -0.18 -0.23 3.72
N HIS A 110 0.75 0.47 4.34
CA HIS A 110 2.13 0.01 4.48
C HIS A 110 2.28 -1.06 5.56
N LEU A 111 3.10 -2.07 5.26
CA LEU A 111 3.51 -3.08 6.24
C LEU A 111 4.70 -2.56 7.07
N CYS A 112 4.41 -1.69 8.00
CA CYS A 112 5.40 -1.02 8.83
C CYS A 112 4.83 -0.68 10.21
N PHE A 113 5.67 -0.12 11.07
CA PHE A 113 5.19 0.65 12.20
C PHE A 113 5.61 2.12 12.05
N SER A 114 4.68 3.03 12.31
CA SER A 114 4.91 4.48 12.31
C SER A 114 4.53 5.11 13.65
N GLN A 115 4.05 4.29 14.58
CA GLN A 115 3.63 4.72 15.90
C GLN A 115 4.02 3.68 16.95
N PHE A 116 4.57 4.17 18.07
CA PHE A 116 4.86 3.36 19.25
C PHE A 116 4.55 4.17 20.51
N ARG A 117 3.78 3.61 21.44
CA ARG A 117 3.35 4.26 22.70
C ARG A 117 2.81 5.67 22.50
N ARG A 118 1.94 5.85 21.47
CA ARG A 118 1.35 7.14 21.05
C ARG A 118 2.37 8.19 20.53
N HIS A 119 3.60 7.80 20.30
CA HIS A 119 4.56 8.63 19.58
C HIS A 119 4.52 8.29 18.10
N HIS A 120 4.31 9.29 17.26
CA HIS A 120 4.38 9.12 15.80
C HIS A 120 5.81 9.35 15.33
N TYR A 121 6.30 8.44 14.51
CA TYR A 121 7.58 8.59 13.81
C TYR A 121 7.32 9.24 12.45
N HIS A 122 8.27 10.08 12.02
CA HIS A 122 8.19 10.69 10.69
C HIS A 122 8.50 9.70 9.57
N ASP A 123 9.15 8.59 9.90
CA ASP A 123 9.53 7.55 8.96
C ASP A 123 8.72 6.27 9.17
N LEU A 124 8.55 5.51 8.07
CA LEU A 124 7.97 4.18 8.09
C LEU A 124 9.04 3.19 8.53
N CYS A 125 8.88 2.60 9.71
CA CYS A 125 9.86 1.67 10.24
C CYS A 125 9.55 0.24 9.80
N PRO A 126 10.55 -0.51 9.29
CA PRO A 126 10.36 -1.90 8.88
C PRO A 126 10.11 -2.81 10.07
N LEU A 127 9.48 -3.96 9.82
CA LEU A 127 9.26 -5.00 10.81
C LEU A 127 10.41 -6.01 10.82
N PRO A 128 10.71 -6.63 11.96
CA PRO A 128 11.52 -7.85 11.98
C PRO A 128 10.72 -9.00 11.35
N PHE A 129 11.33 -9.77 10.46
CA PHE A 129 10.65 -10.88 9.80
C PHE A 129 10.71 -12.15 10.65
N THR A 130 10.00 -12.15 11.76
CA THR A 130 9.93 -13.23 12.73
C THR A 130 8.56 -13.90 12.75
N HIS A 131 8.50 -15.12 13.31
CA HIS A 131 7.22 -15.80 13.51
C HIS A 131 6.26 -15.01 14.41
N GLU A 132 6.79 -14.34 15.41
CA GLU A 132 6.01 -13.48 16.31
C GLU A 132 5.40 -12.29 15.56
N ALA A 133 6.22 -11.56 14.81
CA ALA A 133 5.76 -10.44 13.98
C ALA A 133 4.76 -10.89 12.93
N LEU A 134 4.99 -12.05 12.31
CA LEU A 134 4.07 -12.63 11.33
C LEU A 134 2.68 -12.87 11.93
N ARG A 135 2.60 -13.53 13.07
CA ARG A 135 1.30 -13.77 13.74
C ARG A 135 0.61 -12.49 14.14
N HIS A 136 1.38 -11.55 14.68
CA HIS A 136 0.88 -10.24 15.10
C HIS A 136 0.27 -9.45 13.94
N VAL A 137 0.98 -9.37 12.83
CA VAL A 137 0.52 -8.63 11.64
C VAL A 137 -0.70 -9.30 11.01
N ILE A 138 -0.70 -10.62 10.87
CA ILE A 138 -1.84 -11.38 10.34
C ILE A 138 -3.11 -11.10 11.15
N GLU A 139 -3.02 -11.12 12.46
CA GLU A 139 -4.16 -10.83 13.34
C GLU A 139 -4.68 -9.40 13.15
N ARG A 140 -3.78 -8.43 13.06
CA ARG A 140 -4.14 -7.03 12.87
C ARG A 140 -4.79 -6.78 11.51
N ILE A 141 -4.23 -7.34 10.44
CA ILE A 141 -4.81 -7.23 9.09
C ILE A 141 -6.21 -7.85 9.06
N ARG A 142 -6.39 -9.02 9.67
CA ARG A 142 -7.72 -9.64 9.77
C ARG A 142 -8.73 -8.73 10.47
N LYS A 143 -8.36 -8.10 11.58
CA LYS A 143 -9.21 -7.14 12.29
C LYS A 143 -9.57 -5.94 11.42
N VAL A 144 -8.61 -5.42 10.64
CA VAL A 144 -8.85 -4.33 9.70
C VAL A 144 -9.85 -4.75 8.61
N GLN A 145 -9.66 -5.91 8.02
CA GLN A 145 -10.54 -6.44 6.98
C GLN A 145 -11.95 -6.74 7.53
N ASP A 146 -12.05 -7.30 8.74
CA ASP A 146 -13.33 -7.48 9.43
C ASP A 146 -14.07 -6.16 9.64
N PHE A 147 -13.34 -5.11 10.04
CA PHE A 147 -13.92 -3.78 10.26
C PHE A 147 -14.39 -3.14 8.97
N LEU A 148 -13.58 -3.22 7.90
CA LEU A 148 -13.90 -2.64 6.60
C LEU A 148 -14.92 -3.48 5.81
N GLY A 149 -14.99 -4.78 6.06
CA GLY A 149 -15.83 -5.72 5.32
C GLY A 149 -15.28 -6.10 3.96
N GLU A 150 -13.97 -5.97 3.74
CA GLU A 150 -13.30 -6.26 2.47
C GLU A 150 -11.81 -6.54 2.65
N GLN A 151 -11.19 -7.11 1.62
CA GLN A 151 -9.74 -7.28 1.57
C GLN A 151 -9.05 -5.93 1.39
N ILE A 152 -7.87 -5.79 2.02
CA ILE A 152 -6.96 -4.66 1.81
C ILE A 152 -5.70 -5.11 1.09
N LEU A 153 -4.96 -4.15 0.52
CA LEU A 153 -3.65 -4.37 -0.05
C LEU A 153 -2.58 -3.96 0.97
N ILE A 154 -1.53 -4.76 1.08
CA ILE A 154 -0.38 -4.48 1.94
C ILE A 154 0.83 -4.18 1.08
N GLU A 155 1.51 -3.07 1.38
CA GLU A 155 2.70 -2.62 0.68
C GLU A 155 3.98 -2.91 1.47
N ASN A 156 4.99 -3.42 0.76
CA ASN A 156 6.37 -3.53 1.24
C ASN A 156 7.04 -2.16 1.33
N VAL A 157 7.84 -1.96 2.37
CA VAL A 157 8.54 -0.70 2.61
C VAL A 157 10.05 -0.80 2.34
N SER A 158 10.68 0.34 2.04
CA SER A 158 12.13 0.45 2.03
C SER A 158 12.67 0.43 3.46
N SER A 159 13.88 -0.09 3.64
CA SER A 159 14.49 -0.21 4.96
C SER A 159 15.90 0.32 4.96
N TYR A 160 16.24 1.11 5.98
CA TYR A 160 17.59 1.54 6.29
C TYR A 160 18.20 0.74 7.45
N LEU A 161 17.37 -0.13 8.06
CA LEU A 161 17.74 -1.00 9.18
C LEU A 161 17.50 -2.45 8.80
N ARG A 162 18.37 -3.33 9.26
CA ARG A 162 18.19 -4.77 9.14
C ARG A 162 18.18 -5.39 10.52
N TYR A 163 17.15 -6.16 10.81
CA TYR A 163 17.06 -6.89 12.07
C TYR A 163 17.88 -8.17 12.03
N ARG A 164 18.73 -8.38 13.03
CA ARG A 164 19.56 -9.60 13.16
C ARG A 164 18.73 -10.84 13.47
N VAL A 165 17.54 -10.64 14.04
CA VAL A 165 16.64 -11.72 14.49
C VAL A 165 15.65 -12.18 13.43
N SER A 166 15.75 -11.71 12.20
CA SER A 166 14.84 -12.13 11.13
C SER A 166 15.01 -13.63 10.83
N GLN A 167 13.87 -14.33 10.80
CA GLN A 167 13.78 -15.77 10.54
C GLN A 167 13.33 -16.08 9.11
N PHE A 168 12.77 -15.09 8.43
CA PHE A 168 12.31 -15.16 7.03
C PHE A 168 13.03 -14.15 6.17
N GLY A 169 13.14 -14.43 4.88
CA GLY A 169 13.37 -13.41 3.88
C GLY A 169 12.12 -12.55 3.66
N GLU A 170 12.28 -11.35 3.10
CA GLU A 170 11.16 -10.42 2.87
C GLU A 170 10.06 -11.04 2.01
N GLY A 171 10.43 -11.72 0.90
CA GLY A 171 9.45 -12.35 0.01
C GLY A 171 8.63 -13.44 0.69
N GLU A 172 9.29 -14.29 1.45
CA GLU A 172 8.62 -15.35 2.22
C GLU A 172 7.69 -14.75 3.30
N PHE A 173 8.14 -13.71 3.99
CA PHE A 173 7.34 -13.03 5.01
C PHE A 173 6.08 -12.42 4.41
N LEU A 174 6.22 -11.67 3.31
CA LEU A 174 5.09 -11.05 2.60
C LEU A 174 4.10 -12.10 2.07
N ALA A 175 4.59 -13.19 1.50
CA ALA A 175 3.74 -14.27 1.01
C ALA A 175 2.94 -14.91 2.15
N ARG A 176 3.58 -15.18 3.29
CA ARG A 176 2.93 -15.73 4.48
C ARG A 176 1.92 -14.78 5.10
N VAL A 177 2.21 -13.47 5.11
CA VAL A 177 1.24 -12.45 5.53
C VAL A 177 0.01 -12.47 4.65
N ALA A 178 0.20 -12.43 3.33
CA ALA A 178 -0.89 -12.39 2.36
C ALA A 178 -1.80 -13.64 2.46
N GLU A 179 -1.21 -14.80 2.54
CA GLU A 179 -1.95 -16.07 2.68
C GLU A 179 -2.60 -16.19 4.06
N GLY A 180 -1.87 -15.88 5.12
CA GLY A 180 -2.34 -16.01 6.50
C GLY A 180 -3.47 -15.05 6.85
N ALA A 181 -3.43 -13.82 6.36
CA ALA A 181 -4.47 -12.81 6.57
C ALA A 181 -5.57 -12.85 5.50
N ASP A 182 -5.38 -13.59 4.43
CA ASP A 182 -6.22 -13.53 3.23
C ASP A 182 -6.36 -12.09 2.71
N CYS A 183 -5.23 -11.39 2.58
CA CYS A 183 -5.15 -10.04 2.04
C CYS A 183 -4.47 -10.05 0.67
N LEU A 184 -4.51 -8.90 0.03
CA LEU A 184 -3.90 -8.65 -1.28
C LEU A 184 -2.59 -7.89 -1.10
N LEU A 185 -1.84 -7.71 -2.18
CA LEU A 185 -0.53 -7.07 -2.18
C LEU A 185 -0.49 -5.90 -3.14
N LEU A 186 0.12 -4.82 -2.66
CA LEU A 186 0.71 -3.75 -3.43
C LEU A 186 2.22 -3.92 -3.34
N VAL A 187 2.89 -4.09 -4.48
CA VAL A 187 4.33 -4.31 -4.50
C VAL A 187 5.03 -3.06 -5.03
N ASP A 188 5.81 -2.42 -4.17
CA ASP A 188 6.67 -1.30 -4.54
C ASP A 188 8.03 -1.84 -5.02
N LEU A 189 8.28 -1.75 -6.32
CA LEU A 189 9.50 -2.27 -6.93
C LEU A 189 10.71 -1.37 -6.68
N ASN A 190 10.49 -0.07 -6.49
CA ASN A 190 11.56 0.83 -6.07
C ASN A 190 12.07 0.47 -4.67
N ASN A 191 11.16 0.18 -3.74
CA ASN A 191 11.51 -0.26 -2.39
C ASN A 191 12.28 -1.60 -2.41
N LEU A 192 11.91 -2.54 -3.27
CA LEU A 192 12.66 -3.78 -3.44
C LEU A 192 14.08 -3.52 -3.93
N TYR A 193 14.24 -2.63 -4.90
CA TYR A 193 15.56 -2.28 -5.41
C TYR A 193 16.42 -1.54 -4.39
N VAL A 194 15.84 -0.57 -3.67
CA VAL A 194 16.51 0.13 -2.56
C VAL A 194 17.00 -0.87 -1.51
N ASN A 195 16.18 -1.84 -1.11
CA ASN A 195 16.55 -2.89 -0.17
C ASN A 195 17.62 -3.83 -0.73
N GLN A 196 17.61 -4.12 -2.04
CA GLN A 196 18.66 -4.90 -2.68
C GLN A 196 20.03 -4.24 -2.54
N ILE A 197 20.12 -2.95 -2.83
CA ILE A 197 21.38 -2.21 -2.75
C ILE A 197 21.81 -2.00 -1.30
N ASN A 198 20.89 -1.64 -0.43
CA ASN A 198 21.21 -1.32 0.97
C ASN A 198 21.51 -2.57 1.81
N HIS A 199 20.90 -3.71 1.49
CA HIS A 199 20.97 -4.93 2.32
C HIS A 199 21.43 -6.19 1.59
N GLY A 200 21.70 -6.12 0.29
CA GLY A 200 22.12 -7.28 -0.51
C GLY A 200 21.00 -8.30 -0.77
N GLN A 201 19.75 -7.93 -0.60
CA GLN A 201 18.61 -8.81 -0.84
C GLN A 201 18.26 -8.82 -2.33
N ASP A 202 18.19 -9.99 -2.94
CA ASP A 202 17.82 -10.12 -4.36
C ASP A 202 16.32 -9.83 -4.56
N ALA A 203 16.00 -8.70 -5.21
CA ALA A 203 14.64 -8.28 -5.50
C ALA A 203 13.85 -9.29 -6.35
N ARG A 204 14.52 -10.01 -7.27
CA ARG A 204 13.86 -11.05 -8.07
C ARG A 204 13.36 -12.21 -7.22
N ARG A 205 14.13 -12.60 -6.22
CA ARG A 205 13.71 -13.65 -5.28
C ARG A 205 12.49 -13.25 -4.48
N VAL A 206 12.38 -11.98 -4.12
CA VAL A 206 11.16 -11.46 -3.49
C VAL A 206 9.98 -11.59 -4.44
N ILE A 207 10.12 -11.12 -5.67
CA ILE A 207 9.08 -11.23 -6.71
C ILE A 207 8.66 -12.70 -6.90
N ASP A 208 9.62 -13.62 -6.96
CA ASP A 208 9.36 -15.06 -7.17
C ASP A 208 8.58 -15.70 -6.02
N CYS A 209 8.73 -15.19 -4.79
CA CYS A 209 8.00 -15.69 -3.62
C CYS A 209 6.53 -15.27 -3.58
N LEU A 210 6.16 -14.16 -4.25
CA LEU A 210 4.85 -13.57 -4.10
C LEU A 210 3.80 -14.29 -4.95
N PRO A 211 2.63 -14.61 -4.37
CA PRO A 211 1.54 -15.27 -5.10
C PRO A 211 0.92 -14.30 -6.11
N ALA A 212 1.04 -14.61 -7.40
CA ALA A 212 0.60 -13.76 -8.50
C ALA A 212 -0.87 -13.32 -8.38
N GLN A 213 -1.73 -14.23 -7.94
CA GLN A 213 -3.16 -13.97 -7.79
C GLN A 213 -3.50 -12.97 -6.68
N ARG A 214 -2.57 -12.65 -5.79
CA ARG A 214 -2.77 -11.68 -4.71
C ARG A 214 -2.17 -10.30 -5.02
N VAL A 215 -1.34 -10.19 -6.04
CA VAL A 215 -0.74 -8.91 -6.45
C VAL A 215 -1.75 -8.13 -7.28
N ARG A 216 -2.18 -6.96 -6.80
CA ARG A 216 -3.20 -6.12 -7.43
C ARG A 216 -2.68 -4.79 -7.91
N GLU A 217 -1.61 -4.30 -7.30
CA GLU A 217 -1.01 -3.01 -7.64
C GLU A 217 0.50 -3.08 -7.58
N ILE A 218 1.16 -2.34 -8.46
CA ILE A 218 2.60 -2.10 -8.45
C ILE A 218 2.83 -0.60 -8.30
N HIS A 219 3.76 -0.21 -7.42
CA HIS A 219 4.30 1.13 -7.37
C HIS A 219 5.68 1.18 -8.03
N LEU A 220 5.90 2.21 -8.85
CA LEU A 220 7.18 2.59 -9.42
C LEU A 220 7.52 4.01 -8.97
N ALA A 221 8.75 4.23 -8.54
CA ALA A 221 9.23 5.54 -8.12
C ALA A 221 10.73 5.68 -8.41
N GLY A 222 11.26 6.89 -8.25
CA GLY A 222 12.69 7.14 -8.28
C GLY A 222 13.34 7.02 -6.91
N TYR A 223 14.67 6.92 -6.89
CA TYR A 223 15.46 6.95 -5.67
C TYR A 223 16.57 8.01 -5.78
N GLN A 224 17.11 8.43 -4.65
CA GLN A 224 18.27 9.30 -4.56
C GLN A 224 19.48 8.50 -4.09
N GLU A 225 20.60 8.63 -4.80
CA GLU A 225 21.88 8.07 -4.36
C GLU A 225 22.52 8.95 -3.27
N LYS A 226 22.94 8.34 -2.18
CA LYS A 226 23.73 8.92 -1.11
C LYS A 226 25.02 8.13 -0.94
N ALA A 227 25.97 8.69 -0.23
CA ALA A 227 27.24 8.00 0.02
C ALA A 227 27.01 6.67 0.73
N GLY A 228 27.09 5.55 -0.02
CA GLY A 228 27.01 4.18 0.48
C GLY A 228 25.61 3.58 0.65
N PHE A 229 24.54 4.29 0.28
CA PHE A 229 23.18 3.75 0.30
C PHE A 229 22.23 4.48 -0.65
N LEU A 230 21.06 3.88 -0.94
CA LEU A 230 19.97 4.50 -1.68
C LEU A 230 18.89 4.99 -0.74
N LEU A 231 18.34 6.15 -1.05
CA LEU A 231 17.18 6.75 -0.36
C LEU A 231 15.97 6.68 -1.29
N ASP A 232 14.88 6.10 -0.82
CA ASP A 232 13.60 6.18 -1.49
C ASP A 232 13.09 7.63 -1.45
N ALA A 233 12.97 8.27 -2.60
CA ALA A 233 12.82 9.72 -2.67
C ALA A 233 11.86 10.18 -3.78
N HIS A 234 10.94 9.51 -4.20
CA HIS A 234 9.83 9.81 -5.16
C HIS A 234 9.91 11.13 -5.98
N ASN A 235 11.06 11.77 -6.03
CA ASN A 235 11.33 13.05 -6.73
C ASN A 235 12.35 12.91 -7.86
N HIS A 236 12.60 11.69 -8.29
CA HIS A 236 13.48 11.36 -9.41
C HIS A 236 12.73 10.45 -10.39
N PRO A 237 13.11 10.45 -11.67
CA PRO A 237 12.59 9.49 -12.63
C PRO A 237 12.81 8.05 -12.17
N VAL A 238 11.92 7.16 -12.58
CA VAL A 238 12.09 5.72 -12.37
C VAL A 238 13.40 5.28 -13.01
N ALA A 239 14.28 4.66 -12.23
CA ALA A 239 15.60 4.26 -12.70
C ALA A 239 15.55 3.00 -13.58
N GLU A 240 16.51 2.83 -14.48
CA GLU A 240 16.57 1.68 -15.38
C GLU A 240 16.50 0.32 -14.66
N PRO A 241 17.22 0.08 -13.53
CA PRO A 241 17.10 -1.17 -12.80
C PRO A 241 15.69 -1.46 -12.29
N VAL A 242 14.93 -0.43 -11.93
CA VAL A 242 13.53 -0.57 -11.48
C VAL A 242 12.63 -0.93 -12.68
N TRP A 243 12.83 -0.34 -13.85
CA TRP A 243 12.14 -0.74 -15.08
C TRP A 243 12.42 -2.18 -15.45
N TRP A 244 13.66 -2.64 -15.25
CA TRP A 244 14.03 -4.03 -15.46
C TRP A 244 13.27 -4.98 -14.50
N LEU A 245 13.18 -4.62 -13.22
CA LEU A 245 12.38 -5.37 -12.25
C LEU A 245 10.89 -5.37 -12.61
N TYR A 246 10.39 -4.26 -13.12
CA TYR A 246 9.00 -4.15 -13.57
C TYR A 246 8.70 -5.13 -14.71
N ASN A 247 9.56 -5.18 -15.73
CA ASN A 247 9.43 -6.15 -16.80
C ASN A 247 9.50 -7.60 -16.28
N TYR A 248 10.40 -7.88 -15.35
CA TYR A 248 10.50 -9.18 -14.71
C TYR A 248 9.21 -9.54 -13.96
N ALA A 249 8.67 -8.62 -13.16
CA ALA A 249 7.43 -8.80 -12.41
C ALA A 249 6.24 -9.08 -13.34
N LEU A 250 6.07 -8.32 -14.42
CA LEU A 250 4.99 -8.52 -15.39
C LEU A 250 5.06 -9.89 -16.10
N ARG A 251 6.25 -10.40 -16.34
CA ARG A 251 6.41 -11.77 -16.86
C ARG A 251 5.95 -12.84 -15.88
N ARG A 252 6.11 -12.59 -14.58
CA ARG A 252 5.72 -13.52 -13.50
C ARG A 252 4.26 -13.41 -13.13
N TRP A 253 3.70 -12.20 -13.09
CA TRP A 253 2.35 -11.94 -12.57
C TRP A 253 1.33 -11.63 -13.65
N GLY A 254 1.74 -11.34 -14.89
CA GLY A 254 0.88 -10.80 -15.91
C GLY A 254 0.65 -9.29 -15.74
N GLN A 255 -0.39 -8.78 -16.36
CA GLN A 255 -0.75 -7.36 -16.26
C GLN A 255 -1.25 -7.03 -14.86
N VAL A 256 -0.67 -6.00 -14.26
CA VAL A 256 -1.03 -5.48 -12.94
C VAL A 256 -1.20 -3.97 -13.02
N ALA A 257 -2.23 -3.43 -12.37
CA ALA A 257 -2.40 -1.99 -12.24
C ALA A 257 -1.14 -1.36 -11.66
N THR A 258 -0.59 -0.35 -12.31
CA THR A 258 0.70 0.24 -11.98
C THR A 258 0.56 1.72 -11.71
N LEU A 259 1.08 2.17 -10.58
CA LEU A 259 1.17 3.59 -10.22
C LEU A 259 2.59 4.09 -10.41
N ILE A 260 2.75 5.23 -11.06
CA ILE A 260 4.00 5.98 -11.04
C ILE A 260 3.86 7.07 -9.98
N GLU A 261 4.70 6.98 -8.96
CA GLU A 261 4.77 7.95 -7.87
C GLU A 261 5.78 9.05 -8.19
N TRP A 262 5.34 10.28 -7.97
CA TRP A 262 6.18 11.46 -8.06
C TRP A 262 5.76 12.46 -6.99
N ASP A 263 6.63 12.73 -6.01
CA ASP A 263 6.39 13.64 -4.90
C ASP A 263 6.96 15.04 -5.11
#